data_cdb756290fa7581935ff04d6794607de
#
_entry.id   cdb756290fa7581935ff04d6794607de
#
_cell.length_a   1.000
_cell.length_b   1.000
_cell.length_c   1.000
_cell.angle_alpha   90.00
_cell.angle_beta   90.00
_cell.angle_gamma   90.00
#
_symmetry.space_group_name_H-M   'P 1'
#
loop_
_entity.id
_entity.type
_entity.pdbx_description
1 polymer ?
#
loop_
_entity_poly.entity_id
_entity_poly.type
_entity_poly.pdbx_seq_one_letter_code
_entity_poly.pdbx_strand_id
1 'polypeptide(L)'
;EELQAKRLQELERISGLTSEQAKEYLLKTVEDEVKHETAVMVKELETRAKEEANKKAKEYVVNAIQRCAVDHISETTISLVQLPNDEMKGRIIGREGRNIRTLETLTGVDLIIDDTPEAVILSSFDPVRREVARIALEKLIVDGRIHPARIEEMVEKAQKEVENMMREEGEAATLEVGIHGIHPELVRLLGKLKFRTSYGQNALKHSVEVAQLCGLLAGEIGVDIKVAKRAGLLHDIGKSLDHEMEGSHVQIGADLCRKYKESALVVTSR
;
A
#
# COMPACT_ATOMS: atom_id res chain seq x y z
N GLU A 1 -1.05 -59.99 -58.97
CA GLU A 1 -1.64 -58.65 -59.33
C GLU A 1 -3.14 -58.77 -59.67
N GLU A 2 -3.57 -59.69 -60.53
CA GLU A 2 -4.99 -59.88 -60.90
C GLU A 2 -5.91 -60.25 -59.75
N LEU A 3 -5.44 -61.00 -58.77
CA LEU A 3 -6.23 -61.39 -57.58
C LEU A 3 -6.42 -60.23 -56.61
N GLN A 4 -5.45 -59.29 -56.55
CA GLN A 4 -5.54 -58.07 -55.75
C GLN A 4 -6.52 -57.07 -56.39
N ALA A 5 -6.48 -56.92 -57.68
CA ALA A 5 -7.41 -56.08 -58.41
C ALA A 5 -8.88 -56.51 -58.28
N LYS A 6 -9.13 -57.86 -58.36
CA LYS A 6 -10.45 -58.46 -58.16
C LYS A 6 -10.96 -58.26 -56.70
N ARG A 7 -10.09 -58.36 -55.69
CA ARG A 7 -10.44 -58.09 -54.30
C ARG A 7 -10.77 -56.62 -54.08
N LEU A 8 -10.03 -55.73 -54.71
CA LEU A 8 -10.30 -54.29 -54.57
C LEU A 8 -11.66 -53.92 -55.16
N GLN A 9 -11.97 -54.46 -56.40
CA GLN A 9 -13.28 -54.27 -57.02
C GLN A 9 -14.45 -54.85 -56.22
N GLU A 10 -14.26 -56.00 -55.57
CA GLU A 10 -15.27 -56.59 -54.70
C GLU A 10 -15.48 -55.72 -53.42
N LEU A 11 -14.41 -55.17 -52.84
CA LEU A 11 -14.48 -54.23 -51.70
C LEU A 11 -15.16 -52.94 -52.04
N GLU A 12 -14.87 -52.37 -53.22
CA GLU A 12 -15.54 -51.15 -53.73
C GLU A 12 -17.04 -51.40 -53.96
N ARG A 13 -17.40 -52.56 -54.46
CA ARG A 13 -18.79 -52.98 -54.68
C ARG A 13 -19.57 -53.16 -53.35
N ILE A 14 -18.93 -53.72 -52.33
CA ILE A 14 -19.55 -53.96 -51.03
C ILE A 14 -19.64 -52.70 -50.18
N SER A 15 -18.60 -51.86 -50.22
CA SER A 15 -18.54 -50.59 -49.44
C SER A 15 -19.30 -49.45 -50.07
N GLY A 16 -19.56 -49.48 -51.38
CA GLY A 16 -20.14 -48.40 -52.16
C GLY A 16 -19.21 -47.18 -52.35
N LEU A 17 -17.93 -47.35 -51.98
CA LEU A 17 -16.90 -46.29 -52.07
C LEU A 17 -15.80 -46.72 -53.03
N THR A 18 -15.32 -45.80 -53.87
CA THR A 18 -14.10 -46.03 -54.63
C THR A 18 -12.87 -46.02 -53.72
N SER A 19 -11.76 -46.61 -54.18
CA SER A 19 -10.51 -46.67 -53.42
C SER A 19 -10.01 -45.24 -53.03
N GLU A 20 -10.21 -44.26 -53.86
CA GLU A 20 -9.89 -42.85 -53.60
C GLU A 20 -10.81 -42.25 -52.55
N GLN A 21 -12.10 -42.46 -52.63
CA GLN A 21 -13.09 -42.03 -51.66
C GLN A 21 -12.87 -42.66 -50.26
N ALA A 22 -12.53 -43.92 -50.22
CA ALA A 22 -12.20 -44.60 -48.95
C ALA A 22 -10.92 -44.03 -48.33
N LYS A 23 -9.91 -43.73 -49.14
CA LYS A 23 -8.66 -43.08 -48.69
C LYS A 23 -8.93 -41.65 -48.14
N GLU A 24 -9.72 -40.86 -48.86
CA GLU A 24 -10.08 -39.50 -48.44
C GLU A 24 -10.89 -39.54 -47.12
N TYR A 25 -11.86 -40.43 -47.01
CA TYR A 25 -12.64 -40.62 -45.81
C TYR A 25 -11.75 -40.98 -44.62
N LEU A 26 -10.82 -41.95 -44.80
CA LEU A 26 -9.91 -42.36 -43.76
C LEU A 26 -8.97 -41.23 -43.32
N LEU A 27 -8.40 -40.48 -44.29
CA LEU A 27 -7.54 -39.34 -44.00
C LEU A 27 -8.28 -38.27 -43.17
N LYS A 28 -9.54 -37.97 -43.61
CA LYS A 28 -10.36 -36.98 -42.90
C LYS A 28 -10.70 -37.40 -41.49
N THR A 29 -11.06 -38.71 -41.29
CA THR A 29 -11.35 -39.26 -39.96
C THR A 29 -10.13 -39.17 -39.03
N VAL A 30 -8.96 -39.58 -39.53
CA VAL A 30 -7.70 -39.48 -38.78
C VAL A 30 -7.32 -38.04 -38.49
N GLU A 31 -7.52 -37.13 -39.44
CA GLU A 31 -7.26 -35.69 -39.24
C GLU A 31 -8.16 -35.10 -38.13
N ASP A 32 -9.44 -35.46 -38.14
CA ASP A 32 -10.39 -34.99 -37.13
C ASP A 32 -10.10 -35.58 -35.74
N GLU A 33 -9.72 -36.85 -35.64
CA GLU A 33 -9.29 -37.47 -34.40
C GLU A 33 -8.01 -36.82 -33.86
N VAL A 34 -6.99 -36.64 -34.68
CA VAL A 34 -5.73 -35.99 -34.29
C VAL A 34 -5.96 -34.55 -33.88
N LYS A 35 -6.81 -33.80 -34.57
CA LYS A 35 -7.18 -32.43 -34.17
C LYS A 35 -7.85 -32.43 -32.82
N HIS A 36 -8.77 -33.36 -32.57
CA HIS A 36 -9.47 -33.46 -31.27
C HIS A 36 -8.51 -33.80 -30.14
N GLU A 37 -7.67 -34.83 -30.31
CA GLU A 37 -6.68 -35.23 -29.31
C GLU A 37 -5.67 -34.11 -29.03
N THR A 38 -5.20 -33.43 -30.08
CA THR A 38 -4.29 -32.29 -29.92
C THR A 38 -4.93 -31.14 -29.16
N ALA A 39 -6.20 -30.83 -29.46
CA ALA A 39 -6.92 -29.77 -28.76
C ALA A 39 -7.12 -30.09 -27.26
N VAL A 40 -7.41 -31.34 -26.93
CA VAL A 40 -7.50 -31.81 -25.53
C VAL A 40 -6.14 -31.68 -24.82
N MET A 41 -5.07 -32.16 -25.46
CA MET A 41 -3.71 -32.10 -24.92
C MET A 41 -3.25 -30.65 -24.68
N VAL A 42 -3.49 -29.74 -25.64
CA VAL A 42 -3.16 -28.32 -25.50
C VAL A 42 -3.91 -27.72 -24.31
N LYS A 43 -5.21 -28.00 -24.18
CA LYS A 43 -6.02 -27.49 -23.07
C LYS A 43 -5.55 -28.00 -21.70
N GLU A 44 -5.15 -29.26 -21.64
CA GLU A 44 -4.58 -29.83 -20.40
C GLU A 44 -3.24 -29.19 -20.04
N LEU A 45 -2.36 -28.98 -21.05
CA LEU A 45 -1.08 -28.31 -20.85
C LEU A 45 -1.25 -26.86 -20.40
N GLU A 46 -2.18 -26.12 -21.00
CA GLU A 46 -2.50 -24.75 -20.61
C GLU A 46 -3.03 -24.66 -19.17
N THR A 47 -3.91 -25.59 -18.81
CA THR A 47 -4.47 -25.65 -17.44
C THR A 47 -3.36 -25.92 -16.42
N ARG A 48 -2.52 -26.92 -16.67
CA ARG A 48 -1.39 -27.26 -15.81
C ARG A 48 -0.38 -26.12 -15.70
N ALA A 49 -0.04 -25.49 -16.84
CA ALA A 49 0.87 -24.34 -16.85
C ALA A 49 0.32 -23.17 -16.04
N LYS A 50 -0.99 -22.90 -16.10
CA LYS A 50 -1.66 -21.86 -15.31
C LYS A 50 -1.64 -22.16 -13.81
N GLU A 51 -1.89 -23.41 -13.42
CA GLU A 51 -1.84 -23.85 -12.02
C GLU A 51 -0.42 -23.76 -11.45
N GLU A 52 0.59 -24.22 -12.20
CA GLU A 52 1.98 -24.12 -11.80
C GLU A 52 2.46 -22.67 -11.69
N ALA A 53 2.08 -21.82 -12.65
CA ALA A 53 2.41 -20.40 -12.63
C ALA A 53 1.81 -19.71 -11.40
N ASN A 54 0.53 -19.98 -11.07
CA ASN A 54 -0.12 -19.42 -9.90
C ASN A 54 0.53 -19.91 -8.59
N LYS A 55 0.92 -21.18 -8.52
CA LYS A 55 1.63 -21.73 -7.36
C LYS A 55 2.98 -21.06 -7.16
N LYS A 56 3.79 -20.94 -8.22
CA LYS A 56 5.08 -20.27 -8.17
C LYS A 56 4.96 -18.79 -7.85
N ALA A 57 3.97 -18.09 -8.42
CA ALA A 57 3.73 -16.69 -8.12
C ALA A 57 3.43 -16.46 -6.62
N LYS A 58 2.57 -17.30 -6.02
CA LYS A 58 2.29 -17.26 -4.58
C LYS A 58 3.55 -17.50 -3.75
N GLU A 59 4.36 -18.47 -4.12
CA GLU A 59 5.60 -18.80 -3.42
C GLU A 59 6.61 -17.64 -3.50
N TYR A 60 6.78 -17.01 -4.66
CA TYR A 60 7.64 -15.83 -4.81
C TYR A 60 7.14 -14.64 -3.99
N VAL A 61 5.83 -14.38 -3.99
CA VAL A 61 5.23 -13.31 -3.19
C VAL A 61 5.44 -13.56 -1.69
N VAL A 62 5.17 -14.77 -1.21
CA VAL A 62 5.39 -15.12 0.22
C VAL A 62 6.86 -14.97 0.60
N ASN A 63 7.79 -15.47 -0.23
CA ASN A 63 9.23 -15.34 0.01
C ASN A 63 9.68 -13.86 0.01
N ALA A 64 9.14 -13.05 -0.90
CA ALA A 64 9.44 -11.62 -0.94
C ALA A 64 8.92 -10.91 0.32
N ILE A 65 7.67 -11.21 0.75
CA ILE A 65 7.10 -10.68 1.99
C ILE A 65 7.96 -11.08 3.19
N GLN A 66 8.35 -12.36 3.32
CA GLN A 66 9.17 -12.82 4.43
C GLN A 66 10.54 -12.15 4.50
N ARG A 67 11.17 -11.86 3.36
CA ARG A 67 12.48 -11.17 3.30
C ARG A 67 12.37 -9.67 3.60
N CYS A 68 11.33 -9.02 3.10
CA CYS A 68 11.20 -7.56 3.20
C CYS A 68 10.38 -7.11 4.41
N ALA A 69 9.57 -8.00 5.02
CA ALA A 69 8.65 -7.62 6.07
C ALA A 69 9.36 -7.05 7.30
N VAL A 70 10.47 -7.64 7.72
CA VAL A 70 11.21 -7.19 8.91
C VAL A 70 11.79 -5.80 8.67
N ASP A 71 12.45 -5.58 7.53
CA ASP A 71 13.05 -4.29 7.17
C ASP A 71 11.96 -3.22 7.00
N HIS A 72 10.88 -3.56 6.30
CA HIS A 72 9.77 -2.63 6.07
C HIS A 72 9.03 -2.26 7.36
N ILE A 73 8.77 -3.23 8.25
CA ILE A 73 8.16 -2.98 9.56
C ILE A 73 9.08 -2.10 10.40
N SER A 74 10.37 -2.40 10.46
CA SER A 74 11.35 -1.59 11.18
C SER A 74 11.37 -0.15 10.67
N GLU A 75 11.44 0.05 9.36
CA GLU A 75 11.47 1.38 8.74
C GLU A 75 10.18 2.19 9.02
N THR A 76 9.04 1.52 9.08
CA THR A 76 7.73 2.18 9.24
C THR A 76 7.26 2.33 10.68
N THR A 77 7.75 1.50 11.62
CA THR A 77 7.24 1.46 13.01
C THR A 77 8.20 1.97 14.06
N ILE A 78 9.45 2.19 13.73
CA ILE A 78 10.45 2.68 14.68
C ILE A 78 10.98 4.07 14.30
N SER A 79 11.41 4.80 15.32
CA SER A 79 12.17 6.05 15.18
C SER A 79 13.34 6.01 16.16
N LEU A 80 14.51 6.44 15.71
CA LEU A 80 15.72 6.49 16.54
C LEU A 80 15.93 7.91 17.02
N VAL A 81 16.16 8.08 18.32
CA VAL A 81 16.52 9.34 18.94
C VAL A 81 17.96 9.26 19.45
N GLN A 82 18.81 10.12 18.93
CA GLN A 82 20.20 10.20 19.37
C GLN A 82 20.34 10.88 20.72
N LEU A 83 21.23 10.34 21.54
CA LEU A 83 21.55 10.85 22.86
C LEU A 83 22.94 11.50 22.83
N PRO A 84 23.18 12.56 23.59
CA PRO A 84 24.51 13.18 23.70
C PRO A 84 25.57 12.28 24.39
N ASN A 85 25.13 11.33 25.20
CA ASN A 85 25.94 10.30 25.83
C ASN A 85 25.06 9.19 26.42
N ASP A 86 25.66 8.03 26.74
CA ASP A 86 24.93 6.88 27.30
C ASP A 86 24.42 7.10 28.73
N GLU A 87 24.97 8.04 29.50
CA GLU A 87 24.47 8.38 30.84
C GLU A 87 23.01 8.89 30.79
N MET A 88 22.63 9.47 29.66
CA MET A 88 21.25 9.94 29.43
C MET A 88 20.24 8.79 29.46
N LYS A 89 20.60 7.57 29.07
CA LYS A 89 19.75 6.38 29.15
C LYS A 89 19.24 6.15 30.58
N GLY A 90 20.14 6.19 31.55
CA GLY A 90 19.78 6.04 32.97
C GLY A 90 18.82 7.13 33.44
N ARG A 91 18.94 8.36 32.97
CA ARG A 91 18.06 9.48 33.30
C ARG A 91 16.67 9.32 32.65
N ILE A 92 16.63 8.83 31.40
CA ILE A 92 15.37 8.53 30.68
C ILE A 92 14.64 7.39 31.39
N ILE A 93 15.32 6.32 31.78
CA ILE A 93 14.72 5.24 32.56
C ILE A 93 14.19 5.78 33.90
N GLY A 94 15.02 6.52 34.62
CA GLY A 94 14.74 7.05 35.93
C GLY A 94 14.72 5.97 37.02
N ARG A 95 14.56 6.40 38.27
CA ARG A 95 14.52 5.49 39.44
C ARG A 95 13.35 4.50 39.27
N GLU A 96 13.63 3.20 39.27
CA GLU A 96 12.67 2.11 39.14
C GLU A 96 11.83 2.17 37.82
N GLY A 97 12.38 2.79 36.77
CA GLY A 97 11.68 2.93 35.50
C GLY A 97 10.52 3.94 35.48
N ARG A 98 10.48 4.87 36.48
CA ARG A 98 9.37 5.83 36.62
C ARG A 98 9.24 6.74 35.39
N ASN A 99 10.36 7.27 34.88
CA ASN A 99 10.33 8.24 33.80
C ASN A 99 9.92 7.59 32.47
N ILE A 100 10.51 6.43 32.15
CA ILE A 100 10.18 5.70 30.93
C ILE A 100 8.70 5.31 30.93
N ARG A 101 8.18 4.72 32.01
CA ARG A 101 6.76 4.37 32.13
C ARG A 101 5.82 5.57 31.97
N THR A 102 6.22 6.73 32.51
CA THR A 102 5.43 7.96 32.34
C THR A 102 5.36 8.37 30.89
N LEU A 103 6.50 8.36 30.17
CA LEU A 103 6.55 8.74 28.76
C LEU A 103 5.75 7.74 27.90
N GLU A 104 5.92 6.44 28.12
CA GLU A 104 5.16 5.38 27.42
C GLU A 104 3.64 5.50 27.66
N THR A 105 3.23 5.73 28.90
CA THR A 105 1.81 5.88 29.25
C THR A 105 1.17 7.10 28.57
N LEU A 106 1.88 8.24 28.55
CA LEU A 106 1.37 9.49 27.99
C LEU A 106 1.34 9.52 26.47
N THR A 107 2.30 8.84 25.82
CA THR A 107 2.42 8.85 24.36
C THR A 107 1.80 7.62 23.70
N GLY A 108 1.70 6.51 24.42
CA GLY A 108 1.33 5.20 23.84
C GLY A 108 2.39 4.64 22.89
N VAL A 109 3.67 4.97 23.15
CA VAL A 109 4.83 4.56 22.33
C VAL A 109 5.79 3.79 23.24
N ASP A 110 6.24 2.63 22.81
CA ASP A 110 7.23 1.83 23.54
C ASP A 110 8.63 2.41 23.33
N LEU A 111 9.37 2.57 24.46
CA LEU A 111 10.77 2.99 24.43
C LEU A 111 11.69 1.78 24.64
N ILE A 112 12.47 1.45 23.61
CA ILE A 112 13.45 0.37 23.67
C ILE A 112 14.82 0.99 23.94
N ILE A 113 15.38 0.66 25.11
CA ILE A 113 16.71 1.09 25.53
C ILE A 113 17.57 -0.16 25.63
N ASP A 114 18.38 -0.38 24.64
CA ASP A 114 19.27 -1.53 24.49
C ASP A 114 20.76 -1.10 24.51
N ASP A 115 21.63 -1.99 24.07
CA ASP A 115 23.07 -1.75 24.01
C ASP A 115 23.49 -0.87 22.81
N THR A 116 22.55 -0.38 22.00
CA THR A 116 22.86 0.56 20.89
C THR A 116 23.48 1.83 21.46
N PRO A 117 24.73 2.18 21.08
CA PRO A 117 25.42 3.34 21.65
C PRO A 117 24.64 4.65 21.38
N GLU A 118 24.53 5.48 22.42
CA GLU A 118 24.01 6.86 22.32
C GLU A 118 22.66 6.98 21.58
N ALA A 119 21.77 5.99 21.72
CA ALA A 119 20.48 5.98 21.07
C ALA A 119 19.38 5.34 21.90
N VAL A 120 18.13 5.78 21.65
CA VAL A 120 16.88 5.18 22.13
C VAL A 120 15.99 4.95 20.93
N ILE A 121 15.36 3.78 20.86
CA ILE A 121 14.41 3.40 19.82
C ILE A 121 13.00 3.64 20.34
N LEU A 122 12.20 4.36 19.58
CA LEU A 122 10.77 4.56 19.79
C LEU A 122 10.01 3.63 18.86
N SER A 123 9.11 2.81 19.38
CA SER A 123 8.32 1.84 18.61
C SER A 123 6.82 2.11 18.78
N SER A 124 6.14 2.31 17.66
CA SER A 124 4.68 2.44 17.61
C SER A 124 4.17 2.28 16.18
N PHE A 125 3.02 1.64 16.01
CA PHE A 125 2.32 1.59 14.72
C PHE A 125 1.70 2.95 14.32
N ASP A 126 1.42 3.83 15.30
CA ASP A 126 0.91 5.17 15.04
C ASP A 126 2.08 6.14 14.81
N PRO A 127 2.29 6.60 13.57
CA PRO A 127 3.42 7.47 13.25
C PRO A 127 3.30 8.87 13.89
N VAL A 128 2.07 9.34 14.17
CA VAL A 128 1.85 10.64 14.83
C VAL A 128 2.23 10.56 16.30
N ARG A 129 1.83 9.50 17.00
CA ARG A 129 2.24 9.28 18.41
C ARG A 129 3.74 9.12 18.52
N ARG A 130 4.35 8.41 17.59
CA ARG A 130 5.80 8.23 17.56
C ARG A 130 6.53 9.55 17.36
N GLU A 131 6.02 10.44 16.49
CA GLU A 131 6.59 11.78 16.30
C GLU A 131 6.42 12.66 17.56
N VAL A 132 5.28 12.59 18.21
CA VAL A 132 5.07 13.27 19.51
C VAL A 132 6.08 12.80 20.55
N ALA A 133 6.28 11.48 20.67
CA ALA A 133 7.26 10.92 21.61
C ALA A 133 8.68 11.34 21.26
N ARG A 134 9.04 11.37 19.96
CA ARG A 134 10.35 11.83 19.47
C ARG A 134 10.62 13.27 19.87
N ILE A 135 9.72 14.19 19.55
CA ILE A 135 9.85 15.61 19.86
C ILE A 135 9.89 15.85 21.38
N ALA A 136 9.03 15.15 22.13
CA ALA A 136 9.02 15.26 23.59
C ALA A 136 10.36 14.81 24.20
N LEU A 137 10.89 13.67 23.75
CA LEU A 137 12.15 13.13 24.21
C LEU A 137 13.34 14.04 23.84
N GLU A 138 13.40 14.54 22.62
CA GLU A 138 14.44 15.51 22.21
C GLU A 138 14.44 16.77 23.08
N LYS A 139 13.24 17.32 23.36
CA LYS A 139 13.12 18.48 24.26
C LYS A 139 13.55 18.17 25.68
N LEU A 140 13.26 16.99 26.19
CA LEU A 140 13.69 16.55 27.51
C LEU A 140 15.21 16.38 27.58
N ILE A 141 15.82 15.87 26.51
CA ILE A 141 17.29 15.73 26.42
C ILE A 141 17.95 17.10 26.45
N VAL A 142 17.48 18.06 25.65
CA VAL A 142 18.02 19.42 25.59
C VAL A 142 17.81 20.16 26.93
N ASP A 143 16.63 20.04 27.53
CA ASP A 143 16.32 20.66 28.83
C ASP A 143 17.12 20.04 29.99
N GLY A 144 17.49 18.78 29.86
CA GLY A 144 18.24 18.05 30.85
C GLY A 144 17.47 17.68 32.15
N ARG A 145 16.24 18.10 32.32
CA ARG A 145 15.40 17.79 33.48
C ARG A 145 14.39 16.72 33.12
N ILE A 146 14.69 15.47 33.50
CA ILE A 146 13.84 14.32 33.15
C ILE A 146 13.19 13.81 34.46
N HIS A 147 11.93 14.19 34.67
CA HIS A 147 11.09 13.72 35.78
C HIS A 147 9.61 13.77 35.33
N PRO A 148 8.69 12.99 35.96
CA PRO A 148 7.32 12.82 35.50
C PRO A 148 6.57 14.10 35.15
N ALA A 149 6.55 15.10 36.01
CA ALA A 149 5.85 16.36 35.72
C ALA A 149 6.44 17.13 34.54
N ARG A 150 7.77 17.02 34.32
CA ARG A 150 8.40 17.66 33.15
C ARG A 150 8.13 16.88 31.86
N ILE A 151 8.05 15.55 31.96
CA ILE A 151 7.67 14.68 30.83
C ILE A 151 6.26 15.03 30.38
N GLU A 152 5.30 15.13 31.30
CA GLU A 152 3.92 15.53 30.99
C GLU A 152 3.85 16.88 30.24
N GLU A 153 4.56 17.90 30.77
CA GLU A 153 4.64 19.20 30.12
C GLU A 153 5.24 19.14 28.72
N MET A 154 6.31 18.35 28.50
CA MET A 154 6.94 18.24 27.19
C MET A 154 6.10 17.46 26.20
N VAL A 155 5.41 16.41 26.65
CA VAL A 155 4.46 15.66 25.79
C VAL A 155 3.31 16.56 25.35
N GLU A 156 2.73 17.36 26.25
CA GLU A 156 1.66 18.31 25.89
C GLU A 156 2.15 19.36 24.86
N LYS A 157 3.36 19.89 25.04
CA LYS A 157 3.96 20.81 24.07
C LYS A 157 4.22 20.14 22.71
N ALA A 158 4.73 18.90 22.72
CA ALA A 158 4.99 18.14 21.51
C ALA A 158 3.67 17.81 20.75
N GLN A 159 2.60 17.47 21.47
CA GLN A 159 1.28 17.24 20.85
C GLN A 159 0.78 18.50 20.13
N LYS A 160 0.88 19.68 20.76
CA LYS A 160 0.48 20.94 20.13
C LYS A 160 1.35 21.27 18.91
N GLU A 161 2.64 20.98 18.98
CA GLU A 161 3.57 21.22 17.86
C GLU A 161 3.28 20.31 16.67
N VAL A 162 3.06 19.03 16.91
CA VAL A 162 2.70 18.07 15.84
C VAL A 162 1.34 18.43 15.23
N GLU A 163 0.36 18.87 16.04
CA GLU A 163 -0.93 19.31 15.55
C GLU A 163 -0.82 20.56 14.65
N ASN A 164 0.03 21.53 15.02
CA ASN A 164 0.33 22.68 14.18
C ASN A 164 1.05 22.28 12.89
N MET A 165 2.03 21.38 12.99
CA MET A 165 2.75 20.84 11.83
C MET A 165 1.81 20.15 10.83
N MET A 166 0.86 19.35 11.31
CA MET A 166 -0.16 18.74 10.44
C MET A 166 -0.96 19.78 9.69
N ARG A 167 -1.34 20.88 10.35
CA ARG A 167 -2.09 21.96 9.71
C ARG A 167 -1.25 22.67 8.66
N GLU A 168 -0.04 23.08 9.02
CA GLU A 168 0.88 23.79 8.12
C GLU A 168 1.23 22.97 6.88
N GLU A 169 1.51 21.68 7.02
CA GLU A 169 1.81 20.78 5.89
C GLU A 169 0.58 20.58 4.98
N GLY A 170 -0.61 20.46 5.56
CA GLY A 170 -1.84 20.38 4.79
C GLY A 170 -2.13 21.68 4.01
N GLU A 171 -1.94 22.83 4.64
CA GLU A 171 -2.06 24.14 3.99
C GLU A 171 -1.03 24.31 2.87
N ALA A 172 0.22 23.95 3.12
CA ALA A 172 1.30 24.00 2.12
C ALA A 172 0.96 23.11 0.90
N ALA A 173 0.48 21.89 1.11
CA ALA A 173 0.07 21.01 0.03
C ALA A 173 -1.09 21.57 -0.80
N THR A 174 -2.11 22.17 -0.15
CA THR A 174 -3.22 22.81 -0.87
C THR A 174 -2.77 24.01 -1.69
N LEU A 175 -1.84 24.80 -1.16
CA LEU A 175 -1.26 25.96 -1.85
C LEU A 175 -0.42 25.53 -3.06
N GLU A 176 0.43 24.51 -2.89
CA GLU A 176 1.28 23.98 -3.97
C GLU A 176 0.47 23.49 -5.16
N VAL A 177 -0.63 22.79 -4.91
CA VAL A 177 -1.54 22.30 -5.95
C VAL A 177 -2.42 23.41 -6.52
N GLY A 178 -2.57 24.53 -5.81
CA GLY A 178 -3.44 25.67 -6.19
C GLY A 178 -4.93 25.40 -5.95
N ILE A 179 -5.27 24.62 -4.93
CA ILE A 179 -6.64 24.30 -4.54
C ILE A 179 -7.02 25.06 -3.27
N HIS A 180 -8.17 25.72 -3.30
CA HIS A 180 -8.66 26.53 -2.18
C HIS A 180 -10.04 26.05 -1.70
N GLY A 181 -10.42 26.43 -0.48
CA GLY A 181 -11.74 26.16 0.08
C GLY A 181 -11.95 24.71 0.46
N ILE A 182 -10.90 23.96 0.79
CA ILE A 182 -11.01 22.66 1.46
C ILE A 182 -11.35 22.92 2.94
N HIS A 183 -12.21 22.06 3.51
CA HIS A 183 -12.58 22.18 4.91
C HIS A 183 -11.33 22.06 5.81
N PRO A 184 -11.14 22.89 6.86
CA PRO A 184 -9.94 22.89 7.70
C PRO A 184 -9.58 21.52 8.27
N GLU A 185 -10.58 20.72 8.62
CA GLU A 185 -10.36 19.36 9.12
C GLU A 185 -9.79 18.42 8.04
N LEU A 186 -10.24 18.54 6.78
CA LEU A 186 -9.64 17.78 5.67
C LEU A 186 -8.21 18.25 5.39
N VAL A 187 -7.92 19.54 5.53
CA VAL A 187 -6.55 20.09 5.41
C VAL A 187 -5.66 19.49 6.49
N ARG A 188 -6.13 19.44 7.74
CA ARG A 188 -5.41 18.81 8.85
C ARG A 188 -5.15 17.32 8.61
N LEU A 189 -6.16 16.59 8.16
CA LEU A 189 -6.03 15.16 7.82
C LEU A 189 -5.10 14.93 6.62
N LEU A 190 -5.10 15.83 5.65
CA LEU A 190 -4.14 15.81 4.55
C LEU A 190 -2.71 15.97 5.06
N GLY A 191 -2.47 16.93 5.96
CA GLY A 191 -1.17 17.11 6.61
C GLY A 191 -0.74 15.92 7.47
N LYS A 192 -1.69 15.18 8.09
CA LYS A 192 -1.40 13.94 8.81
C LYS A 192 -0.74 12.88 7.91
N LEU A 193 -1.00 12.89 6.60
CA LEU A 193 -0.37 12.00 5.62
C LEU A 193 1.15 12.22 5.49
N LYS A 194 1.71 13.35 5.95
CA LYS A 194 3.15 13.57 6.06
C LYS A 194 3.86 12.48 6.86
N PHE A 195 3.22 12.00 7.91
CA PHE A 195 3.75 10.98 8.81
C PHE A 195 3.49 9.55 8.32
N ARG A 196 2.76 9.39 7.22
CA ARG A 196 2.40 8.09 6.65
C ARG A 196 3.28 7.74 5.47
N THR A 197 3.92 6.59 5.55
CA THR A 197 4.60 5.95 4.42
C THR A 197 3.77 4.77 3.93
N SER A 198 3.60 4.63 2.62
CA SER A 198 2.87 3.53 2.00
C SER A 198 3.60 3.13 0.73
N TYR A 199 3.96 1.84 0.60
CA TYR A 199 4.74 1.33 -0.54
C TYR A 199 6.06 2.07 -0.79
N GLY A 200 6.76 2.48 0.29
CA GLY A 200 8.02 3.23 0.20
C GLY A 200 7.88 4.70 -0.20
N GLN A 201 6.65 5.21 -0.32
CA GLN A 201 6.38 6.61 -0.66
C GLN A 201 5.69 7.35 0.48
N ASN A 202 6.05 8.62 0.67
CA ASN A 202 5.33 9.49 1.59
C ASN A 202 3.93 9.80 1.02
N ALA A 203 2.88 9.51 1.80
CA ALA A 203 1.50 9.60 1.33
C ALA A 203 1.07 11.03 0.97
N LEU A 204 1.59 12.06 1.67
CA LEU A 204 1.28 13.46 1.34
C LEU A 204 1.92 13.87 0.00
N LYS A 205 3.20 13.56 -0.19
CA LYS A 205 3.90 13.87 -1.46
C LYS A 205 3.23 13.16 -2.63
N HIS A 206 2.89 11.89 -2.47
CA HIS A 206 2.14 11.13 -3.46
C HIS A 206 0.80 11.80 -3.80
N SER A 207 0.04 12.26 -2.81
CA SER A 207 -1.23 12.96 -3.04
C SER A 207 -1.05 14.26 -3.85
N VAL A 208 0.03 15.02 -3.60
CA VAL A 208 0.38 16.23 -4.36
C VAL A 208 0.75 15.88 -5.80
N GLU A 209 1.60 14.87 -6.02
CA GLU A 209 1.99 14.40 -7.35
C GLU A 209 0.78 13.91 -8.17
N VAL A 210 -0.10 13.11 -7.57
CA VAL A 210 -1.34 12.64 -8.22
C VAL A 210 -2.23 13.81 -8.59
N ALA A 211 -2.38 14.81 -7.70
CA ALA A 211 -3.18 15.99 -8.00
C ALA A 211 -2.63 16.78 -9.19
N GLN A 212 -1.31 16.95 -9.29
CA GLN A 212 -0.66 17.63 -10.41
C GLN A 212 -0.87 16.84 -11.72
N LEU A 213 -0.67 15.52 -11.71
CA LEU A 213 -0.91 14.65 -12.87
C LEU A 213 -2.38 14.68 -13.32
N CYS A 214 -3.33 14.59 -12.38
CA CYS A 214 -4.75 14.73 -12.68
C CYS A 214 -5.07 16.07 -13.34
N GLY A 215 -4.42 17.16 -12.89
CA GLY A 215 -4.60 18.48 -13.48
C GLY A 215 -4.08 18.57 -14.90
N LEU A 216 -2.92 17.96 -15.21
CA LEU A 216 -2.36 17.90 -16.57
C LEU A 216 -3.28 17.10 -17.51
N LEU A 217 -3.67 15.90 -17.09
CA LEU A 217 -4.58 15.06 -17.89
C LEU A 217 -5.93 15.75 -18.13
N ALA A 218 -6.49 16.39 -17.11
CA ALA A 218 -7.75 17.13 -17.25
C ALA A 218 -7.66 18.28 -18.28
N GLY A 219 -6.51 18.96 -18.32
CA GLY A 219 -6.24 19.98 -19.33
C GLY A 219 -6.20 19.42 -20.76
N GLU A 220 -5.57 18.26 -20.95
CA GLU A 220 -5.48 17.60 -22.26
C GLU A 220 -6.82 17.10 -22.80
N ILE A 221 -7.69 16.57 -21.93
CA ILE A 221 -9.00 16.03 -22.33
C ILE A 221 -10.13 17.08 -22.24
N GLY A 222 -9.84 18.30 -21.76
CA GLY A 222 -10.80 19.42 -21.74
C GLY A 222 -11.86 19.33 -20.64
N VAL A 223 -11.54 18.73 -19.48
CA VAL A 223 -12.41 18.72 -18.29
C VAL A 223 -11.92 19.68 -17.21
N ASP A 224 -12.71 19.87 -16.15
CA ASP A 224 -12.39 20.84 -15.08
C ASP A 224 -11.11 20.43 -14.31
N ILE A 225 -10.06 21.18 -14.55
CA ILE A 225 -8.73 21.00 -13.95
C ILE A 225 -8.79 21.13 -12.42
N LYS A 226 -9.59 22.06 -11.88
CA LYS A 226 -9.66 22.28 -10.43
C LYS A 226 -10.32 21.12 -9.72
N VAL A 227 -11.39 20.58 -10.30
CA VAL A 227 -12.08 19.39 -9.77
C VAL A 227 -11.16 18.18 -9.84
N ALA A 228 -10.46 17.96 -10.94
CA ALA A 228 -9.53 16.84 -11.11
C ALA A 228 -8.37 16.91 -10.11
N LYS A 229 -7.72 18.07 -9.96
CA LYS A 229 -6.67 18.29 -8.96
C LYS A 229 -7.17 18.05 -7.54
N ARG A 230 -8.37 18.52 -7.21
CA ARG A 230 -8.98 18.36 -5.89
C ARG A 230 -9.27 16.89 -5.58
N ALA A 231 -9.80 16.16 -6.54
CA ALA A 231 -10.02 14.72 -6.41
C ALA A 231 -8.71 13.96 -6.22
N GLY A 232 -7.69 14.25 -7.04
CA GLY A 232 -6.36 13.68 -6.91
C GLY A 232 -5.69 13.98 -5.56
N LEU A 233 -5.81 15.22 -5.05
CA LEU A 233 -5.24 15.59 -3.74
C LEU A 233 -5.90 14.83 -2.58
N LEU A 234 -7.20 14.57 -2.66
CA LEU A 234 -7.97 13.94 -1.61
C LEU A 234 -8.14 12.42 -1.80
N HIS A 235 -7.62 11.81 -2.88
CA HIS A 235 -7.89 10.42 -3.22
C HIS A 235 -7.52 9.42 -2.13
N ASP A 236 -6.46 9.66 -1.41
CA ASP A 236 -5.90 8.82 -0.36
C ASP A 236 -6.11 9.34 1.07
N ILE A 237 -6.98 10.36 1.26
CA ILE A 237 -7.21 10.99 2.58
C ILE A 237 -7.65 9.98 3.64
N GLY A 238 -8.29 8.88 3.26
CA GLY A 238 -8.70 7.82 4.19
C GLY A 238 -7.53 7.11 4.86
N LYS A 239 -6.35 7.12 4.26
CA LYS A 239 -5.13 6.58 4.89
C LYS A 239 -4.70 7.34 6.14
N SER A 240 -5.23 8.54 6.38
CA SER A 240 -4.99 9.28 7.62
C SER A 240 -5.69 8.69 8.84
N LEU A 241 -6.74 7.86 8.65
CA LEU A 241 -7.57 7.29 9.71
C LEU A 241 -7.75 5.76 9.61
N ASP A 242 -7.14 5.07 8.64
CA ASP A 242 -7.31 3.63 8.41
C ASP A 242 -6.83 2.75 9.57
N HIS A 243 -6.00 3.26 10.48
CA HIS A 243 -5.61 2.59 11.72
C HIS A 243 -6.61 2.81 12.86
N GLU A 244 -7.46 3.82 12.77
CA GLU A 244 -8.41 4.23 13.80
C GLU A 244 -9.85 3.77 13.48
N MET A 245 -10.14 3.45 12.21
CA MET A 245 -11.47 3.11 11.71
C MET A 245 -11.46 1.80 10.94
N GLU A 246 -12.51 1.00 11.14
CA GLU A 246 -12.74 -0.20 10.34
C GLU A 246 -13.18 0.16 8.92
N GLY A 247 -12.62 -0.50 7.91
CA GLY A 247 -12.98 -0.31 6.50
C GLY A 247 -11.77 -0.07 5.60
N SER A 248 -12.01 -0.03 4.30
CA SER A 248 -10.96 0.33 3.34
C SER A 248 -10.70 1.84 3.39
N HIS A 249 -9.45 2.26 3.18
CA HIS A 249 -9.10 3.68 3.09
C HIS A 249 -9.93 4.43 2.04
N VAL A 250 -10.36 3.75 0.97
CA VAL A 250 -11.25 4.32 -0.07
C VAL A 250 -12.62 4.67 0.51
N GLN A 251 -13.22 3.74 1.27
CA GLN A 251 -14.52 3.98 1.89
C GLN A 251 -14.44 5.07 2.96
N ILE A 252 -13.45 4.97 3.86
CA ILE A 252 -13.20 5.97 4.91
C ILE A 252 -13.03 7.36 4.29
N GLY A 253 -12.21 7.46 3.26
CA GLY A 253 -11.98 8.71 2.57
C GLY A 253 -13.25 9.26 1.89
N ALA A 254 -14.07 8.43 1.26
CA ALA A 254 -15.33 8.86 0.67
C ALA A 254 -16.29 9.42 1.74
N ASP A 255 -16.39 8.75 2.88
CA ASP A 255 -17.24 9.18 3.99
C ASP A 255 -16.74 10.48 4.63
N LEU A 256 -15.44 10.66 4.76
CA LEU A 256 -14.84 11.93 5.19
C LEU A 256 -15.20 13.07 4.25
N CYS A 257 -15.06 12.90 2.95
CA CYS A 257 -15.37 13.94 1.99
C CYS A 257 -16.87 14.25 1.96
N ARG A 258 -17.74 13.27 2.11
CA ARG A 258 -19.20 13.50 2.28
C ARG A 258 -19.50 14.27 3.56
N LYS A 259 -18.88 13.88 4.69
CA LYS A 259 -19.05 14.54 5.99
C LYS A 259 -18.67 16.02 5.93
N TYR A 260 -17.59 16.36 5.23
CA TYR A 260 -17.12 17.73 5.10
C TYR A 260 -17.61 18.43 3.83
N LYS A 261 -18.67 17.92 3.20
CA LYS A 261 -19.41 18.54 2.10
C LYS A 261 -18.58 18.81 0.84
N GLU A 262 -17.67 17.92 0.53
CA GLU A 262 -17.01 17.90 -0.79
C GLU A 262 -18.03 17.58 -1.90
N SER A 263 -17.79 18.08 -3.12
CA SER A 263 -18.70 17.86 -4.23
C SER A 263 -18.82 16.37 -4.59
N ALA A 264 -19.99 15.96 -5.08
CA ALA A 264 -20.21 14.58 -5.49
C ALA A 264 -19.20 14.10 -6.53
N LEU A 265 -18.77 14.97 -7.45
CA LEU A 265 -17.73 14.67 -8.44
C LEU A 265 -16.39 14.32 -7.77
N VAL A 266 -15.95 15.08 -6.77
CA VAL A 266 -14.73 14.79 -6.02
C VAL A 266 -14.87 13.48 -5.24
N VAL A 267 -16.02 13.17 -4.68
CA VAL A 267 -16.27 11.93 -3.91
C VAL A 267 -16.29 10.69 -4.82
N THR A 268 -16.77 10.78 -6.04
CA THR A 268 -16.90 9.64 -6.97
C THR A 268 -15.68 9.41 -7.86
N SER A 269 -14.81 10.40 -8.02
CA SER A 269 -13.59 10.34 -8.83
C SER A 269 -12.36 9.79 -8.12
N ARG A 270 -12.53 9.12 -6.98
CA ARG A 270 -11.45 8.63 -6.09
C ARG A 270 -11.18 7.16 -6.31
#